data_e99b9074b5db27935889b05d4e98ef1b
#
_entry.id   e99b9074b5db27935889b05d4e98ef1b
#
_cell.length_a   1.000
_cell.length_b   1.000
_cell.length_c   1.000
_cell.angle_alpha   90.00
_cell.angle_beta   90.00
_cell.angle_gamma   90.00
#
_symmetry.space_group_name_H-M   'P 1'
#
loop_
_entity.id
_entity.type
_entity.pdbx_description
1 polymer ?
#
loop_
_entity_poly.entity_id
_entity_poly.type
_entity_poly.pdbx_seq_one_letter_code
_entity_poly.pdbx_strand_id
1 'polypeptide(L)'
;MSINFSGISNQTILGKILRIPLQFIPATTVMPILQGKLKGKKWIVKSGQHGAWLGSYEYEKQIIFQKIIQEGSIVYDLGSNSGFYTILASVLVGSEGKVVAFEPHPQNLHYLKQHLRLNHLENVIVIDRAVSDSSGVIQFNGSGFTGHISSQGELQVKTVSLDELIDTKQIPPPNFLKIDIEGAEMLALSGAKSILSKIHPTILLATHGIEVHEQCCQFLNSLGYTLQTIYGEDIQNSNEIIAYFNG
;
A
#
# COMPACT_ATOMS: atom_id res chain seq x y z
N MET A 1 16.19 19.39 -1.75
CA MET A 1 16.39 18.47 -0.61
C MET A 1 15.04 18.30 0.08
N SER A 2 14.56 17.08 0.28
CA SER A 2 13.31 16.81 1.02
C SER A 2 13.65 16.67 2.50
N ILE A 3 12.80 17.20 3.38
CA ILE A 3 12.99 17.14 4.83
C ILE A 3 12.17 15.96 5.37
N ASN A 4 12.81 15.05 6.09
CA ASN A 4 12.11 13.95 6.75
C ASN A 4 11.42 14.43 8.04
N PHE A 5 10.22 14.99 7.93
CA PHE A 5 9.40 15.38 9.08
C PHE A 5 8.92 14.18 9.90
N SER A 6 8.84 12.98 9.29
CA SER A 6 8.46 11.76 9.99
C SER A 6 9.54 11.28 10.96
N GLY A 7 10.81 11.66 10.75
CA GLY A 7 11.91 11.39 11.67
C GLY A 7 11.82 12.14 13.01
N ILE A 8 10.95 13.15 13.10
CA ILE A 8 10.71 13.86 14.38
C ILE A 8 9.64 13.09 15.16
N SER A 9 10.07 12.32 16.17
CA SER A 9 9.16 11.52 16.99
C SER A 9 8.05 12.38 17.62
N ASN A 10 6.82 11.89 17.55
CA ASN A 10 5.65 12.49 18.20
C ASN A 10 5.67 12.35 19.74
N GLN A 11 6.59 11.55 20.29
CA GLN A 11 6.76 11.39 21.74
C GLN A 11 7.65 12.47 22.34
N THR A 12 8.51 13.12 21.54
CA THR A 12 9.35 14.21 22.01
C THR A 12 8.56 15.51 22.24
N ILE A 13 9.03 16.34 23.17
CA ILE A 13 8.42 17.65 23.45
C ILE A 13 8.41 18.52 22.18
N LEU A 14 9.53 18.57 21.45
CA LEU A 14 9.64 19.29 20.18
C LEU A 14 8.63 18.78 19.16
N GLY A 15 8.51 17.46 19.01
CA GLY A 15 7.56 16.84 18.08
C GLY A 15 6.11 17.15 18.42
N LYS A 16 5.76 17.22 19.71
CA LYS A 16 4.42 17.63 20.15
C LYS A 16 4.14 19.11 19.83
N ILE A 17 5.09 20.01 20.16
CA ILE A 17 4.94 21.45 19.90
C ILE A 17 4.77 21.73 18.40
N LEU A 18 5.57 21.11 17.55
CA LEU A 18 5.50 21.30 16.08
C LEU A 18 4.18 20.81 15.49
N ARG A 19 3.48 19.89 16.16
CA ARG A 19 2.19 19.36 15.70
C ARG A 19 0.97 20.14 16.21
N ILE A 20 1.12 21.01 17.20
CA ILE A 20 0.01 21.81 17.74
C ILE A 20 -0.71 22.60 16.63
N PRO A 21 -0.03 23.36 15.75
CA PRO A 21 -0.71 24.11 14.70
C PRO A 21 -1.49 23.23 13.72
N LEU A 22 -1.03 21.98 13.50
CA LEU A 22 -1.65 21.05 12.54
C LEU A 22 -3.03 20.58 13.03
N GLN A 23 -3.29 20.60 14.34
CA GLN A 23 -4.55 20.19 14.95
C GLN A 23 -5.69 21.17 14.66
N PHE A 24 -5.37 22.43 14.34
CA PHE A 24 -6.35 23.47 14.02
C PHE A 24 -6.76 23.46 12.54
N ILE A 25 -6.12 22.64 11.71
CA ILE A 25 -6.49 22.53 10.29
C ILE A 25 -7.80 21.73 10.20
N PRO A 26 -8.87 22.27 9.60
CA PRO A 26 -10.12 21.54 9.44
C PRO A 26 -9.94 20.22 8.71
N ALA A 27 -10.68 19.21 9.15
CA ALA A 27 -10.57 17.82 8.66
C ALA A 27 -10.67 17.68 7.13
N THR A 28 -11.57 18.46 6.54
CA THR A 28 -11.90 18.43 5.10
C THR A 28 -11.00 19.32 4.25
N THR A 29 -10.03 19.99 4.87
CA THR A 29 -9.10 20.86 4.14
C THR A 29 -8.30 20.07 3.12
N VAL A 30 -8.27 20.56 1.89
CA VAL A 30 -7.43 20.04 0.82
C VAL A 30 -6.12 20.82 0.81
N MET A 31 -5.00 20.15 1.07
CA MET A 31 -3.66 20.73 1.06
C MET A 31 -2.85 20.20 -0.11
N PRO A 32 -1.96 20.99 -0.69
CA PRO A 32 -0.95 20.45 -1.59
C PRO A 32 0.06 19.63 -0.79
N ILE A 33 0.54 18.53 -1.35
CA ILE A 33 1.68 17.79 -0.81
C ILE A 33 2.92 18.68 -0.98
N LEU A 34 3.64 18.91 0.13
CA LEU A 34 4.64 19.99 0.18
C LEU A 34 5.98 19.62 -0.47
N GLN A 35 6.33 18.33 -0.50
CA GLN A 35 7.64 17.89 -0.99
C GLN A 35 7.60 16.46 -1.58
N GLY A 36 8.74 16.00 -2.09
CA GLY A 36 8.89 14.67 -2.69
C GLY A 36 8.33 14.59 -4.10
N LYS A 37 8.19 13.37 -4.62
CA LYS A 37 7.70 13.09 -5.98
C LYS A 37 6.25 13.55 -6.17
N LEU A 38 5.49 13.61 -5.09
CA LEU A 38 4.08 14.05 -5.08
C LEU A 38 3.89 15.55 -4.84
N LYS A 39 4.97 16.36 -4.80
CA LYS A 39 4.86 17.80 -4.56
C LYS A 39 3.82 18.45 -5.48
N GLY A 40 2.88 19.18 -4.88
CA GLY A 40 1.79 19.85 -5.57
C GLY A 40 0.53 19.00 -5.79
N LYS A 41 0.60 17.68 -5.64
CA LYS A 41 -0.60 16.84 -5.62
C LYS A 41 -1.46 17.16 -4.41
N LYS A 42 -2.77 17.04 -4.55
CA LYS A 42 -3.76 17.43 -3.54
C LYS A 42 -4.06 16.27 -2.59
N TRP A 43 -4.14 16.57 -1.30
CA TRP A 43 -4.43 15.61 -0.23
C TRP A 43 -5.43 16.19 0.76
N ILE A 44 -6.39 15.39 1.23
CA ILE A 44 -7.35 15.78 2.28
C ILE A 44 -6.69 15.53 3.64
N VAL A 45 -6.57 16.56 4.47
CA VAL A 45 -5.74 16.54 5.68
C VAL A 45 -6.06 15.38 6.63
N LYS A 46 -7.34 15.11 6.88
CA LYS A 46 -7.76 14.06 7.82
C LYS A 46 -8.01 12.69 7.21
N SER A 47 -7.65 12.48 5.95
CA SER A 47 -7.73 11.16 5.32
C SER A 47 -6.61 10.20 5.73
N GLY A 48 -5.69 10.64 6.56
CA GLY A 48 -4.53 9.87 7.02
C GLY A 48 -3.63 10.70 7.92
N GLN A 49 -2.40 10.25 8.11
CA GLN A 49 -1.42 10.95 8.92
C GLN A 49 -0.96 12.25 8.25
N HIS A 50 -0.60 13.25 9.04
CA HIS A 50 -0.07 14.54 8.52
C HIS A 50 1.19 14.37 7.66
N GLY A 51 1.96 13.30 7.86
CA GLY A 51 3.12 12.95 7.02
C GLY A 51 2.77 12.84 5.53
N ALA A 52 1.54 12.45 5.17
CA ALA A 52 1.11 12.31 3.79
C ALA A 52 1.15 13.65 3.05
N TRP A 53 0.46 14.69 3.53
CA TRP A 53 0.49 16.00 2.87
C TRP A 53 1.76 16.81 3.15
N LEU A 54 2.50 16.50 4.24
CA LEU A 54 3.86 17.01 4.43
C LEU A 54 4.86 16.41 3.44
N GLY A 55 4.52 15.28 2.78
CA GLY A 55 5.37 14.58 1.83
C GLY A 55 6.48 13.75 2.45
N SER A 56 6.34 13.41 3.74
CA SER A 56 7.33 12.62 4.50
C SER A 56 6.74 11.32 5.09
N TYR A 57 5.54 10.93 4.67
CA TYR A 57 4.94 9.66 5.09
C TYR A 57 5.80 8.49 4.63
N GLU A 58 6.28 7.64 5.56
CA GLU A 58 7.16 6.49 5.27
C GLU A 58 8.30 6.84 4.30
N TYR A 59 9.06 7.86 4.64
CA TYR A 59 10.00 8.53 3.72
C TYR A 59 10.99 7.58 3.04
N GLU A 60 11.59 6.65 3.77
CA GLU A 60 12.55 5.68 3.25
C GLU A 60 11.86 4.69 2.28
N LYS A 61 10.67 4.23 2.61
CA LYS A 61 9.85 3.35 1.76
C LYS A 61 9.49 4.04 0.45
N GLN A 62 9.15 5.35 0.48
CA GLN A 62 8.92 6.12 -0.74
C GLN A 62 10.15 6.13 -1.67
N ILE A 63 11.36 6.29 -1.12
CA ILE A 63 12.60 6.31 -1.92
C ILE A 63 12.81 4.98 -2.62
N ILE A 64 12.60 3.87 -1.91
CA ILE A 64 12.73 2.53 -2.48
C ILE A 64 11.68 2.30 -3.56
N PHE A 65 10.43 2.64 -3.27
CA PHE A 65 9.31 2.54 -4.21
C PHE A 65 9.60 3.31 -5.51
N GLN A 66 10.15 4.53 -5.39
CA GLN A 66 10.56 5.36 -6.55
C GLN A 66 11.72 4.78 -7.34
N LYS A 67 12.61 4.01 -6.72
CA LYS A 67 13.76 3.39 -7.41
C LYS A 67 13.36 2.15 -8.22
N ILE A 68 12.35 1.42 -7.76
CA ILE A 68 11.96 0.13 -8.34
C ILE A 68 10.93 0.30 -9.44
N ILE A 69 9.95 1.20 -9.26
CA ILE A 69 8.87 1.38 -10.22
C ILE A 69 9.37 2.15 -11.44
N GLN A 70 9.15 1.57 -12.61
CA GLN A 70 9.50 2.14 -13.90
C GLN A 70 8.27 2.70 -14.60
N GLU A 71 8.46 3.66 -15.49
CA GLU A 71 7.42 4.17 -16.36
C GLU A 71 6.85 3.04 -17.24
N GLY A 72 5.54 3.06 -17.46
CA GLY A 72 4.84 1.98 -18.17
C GLY A 72 4.52 0.74 -17.34
N SER A 73 5.03 0.63 -16.10
CA SER A 73 4.77 -0.52 -15.23
C SER A 73 3.31 -0.65 -14.84
N ILE A 74 2.90 -1.90 -14.56
CA ILE A 74 1.62 -2.23 -13.93
C ILE A 74 1.89 -2.54 -12.47
N VAL A 75 1.31 -1.72 -11.59
CA VAL A 75 1.52 -1.78 -10.13
C VAL A 75 0.22 -2.17 -9.44
N TYR A 76 0.27 -3.16 -8.55
CA TYR A 76 -0.84 -3.46 -7.65
C TYR A 76 -0.53 -2.91 -6.26
N ASP A 77 -1.48 -2.18 -5.68
CA ASP A 77 -1.43 -1.63 -4.33
C ASP A 77 -2.50 -2.31 -3.47
N LEU A 78 -2.09 -3.37 -2.77
CA LEU A 78 -2.96 -4.13 -1.88
C LEU A 78 -2.96 -3.48 -0.49
N GLY A 79 -4.14 -3.06 -0.03
CA GLY A 79 -4.30 -2.20 1.14
C GLY A 79 -3.97 -0.75 0.81
N SER A 80 -4.66 -0.23 -0.21
CA SER A 80 -4.40 1.14 -0.71
C SER A 80 -4.73 2.22 0.31
N ASN A 81 -5.52 1.91 1.32
CA ASN A 81 -5.97 2.86 2.33
C ASN A 81 -6.56 4.13 1.66
N SER A 82 -6.19 5.31 2.13
CA SER A 82 -6.60 6.59 1.51
C SER A 82 -5.87 6.92 0.20
N GLY A 83 -4.96 6.06 -0.29
CA GLY A 83 -4.38 6.13 -1.63
C GLY A 83 -3.03 6.82 -1.74
N PHE A 84 -2.23 6.94 -0.68
CA PHE A 84 -0.93 7.59 -0.78
C PHE A 84 0.01 6.88 -1.77
N TYR A 85 0.20 5.56 -1.59
CA TYR A 85 1.03 4.76 -2.51
C TYR A 85 0.37 4.58 -3.88
N THR A 86 -0.96 4.52 -3.95
CA THR A 86 -1.69 4.52 -5.21
C THR A 86 -1.38 5.76 -6.05
N ILE A 87 -1.42 6.97 -5.45
CA ILE A 87 -1.08 8.23 -6.14
C ILE A 87 0.39 8.24 -6.54
N LEU A 88 1.28 7.78 -5.65
CA LEU A 88 2.71 7.73 -5.93
C LEU A 88 3.00 6.77 -7.10
N ALA A 89 2.42 5.58 -7.09
CA ALA A 89 2.52 4.63 -8.19
C ALA A 89 2.00 5.23 -9.50
N SER A 90 0.80 5.82 -9.48
CA SER A 90 0.17 6.45 -10.65
C SER A 90 1.05 7.53 -11.29
N VAL A 91 1.73 8.34 -10.48
CA VAL A 91 2.67 9.37 -10.97
C VAL A 91 3.96 8.74 -11.52
N LEU A 92 4.43 7.64 -10.91
CA LEU A 92 5.67 6.99 -11.32
C LEU A 92 5.51 6.21 -12.64
N VAL A 93 4.41 5.47 -12.78
CA VAL A 93 4.17 4.66 -13.98
C VAL A 93 3.79 5.49 -15.21
N GLY A 94 3.38 6.76 -15.03
CA GLY A 94 3.00 7.66 -16.13
C GLY A 94 1.71 7.24 -16.84
N SER A 95 1.46 7.84 -18.01
CA SER A 95 0.22 7.63 -18.79
C SER A 95 0.09 6.22 -19.39
N GLU A 96 1.21 5.60 -19.72
CA GLU A 96 1.26 4.27 -20.35
C GLU A 96 1.15 3.13 -19.33
N GLY A 97 1.49 3.40 -18.05
CA GLY A 97 1.37 2.44 -16.96
C GLY A 97 -0.02 2.43 -16.34
N LYS A 98 -0.24 1.44 -15.46
CA LYS A 98 -1.51 1.30 -14.72
C LYS A 98 -1.26 0.97 -13.26
N VAL A 99 -2.20 1.40 -12.42
CA VAL A 99 -2.26 1.01 -11.00
C VAL A 99 -3.58 0.28 -10.75
N VAL A 100 -3.53 -0.85 -10.07
CA VAL A 100 -4.71 -1.54 -9.55
C VAL A 100 -4.68 -1.44 -8.04
N ALA A 101 -5.61 -0.69 -7.49
CA ALA A 101 -5.69 -0.37 -6.06
C ALA A 101 -6.81 -1.17 -5.40
N PHE A 102 -6.48 -1.91 -4.33
CA PHE A 102 -7.42 -2.73 -3.58
C PHE A 102 -7.64 -2.13 -2.20
N GLU A 103 -8.87 -1.78 -1.88
CA GLU A 103 -9.26 -1.23 -0.58
C GLU A 103 -10.69 -1.63 -0.23
N PRO A 104 -10.90 -2.50 0.77
CA PRO A 104 -12.22 -2.96 1.15
C PRO A 104 -12.97 -2.01 2.08
N HIS A 105 -12.25 -1.16 2.87
CA HIS A 105 -12.88 -0.34 3.89
C HIS A 105 -13.59 0.87 3.26
N PRO A 106 -14.92 1.07 3.47
CA PRO A 106 -15.70 2.10 2.77
C PRO A 106 -15.17 3.53 2.96
N GLN A 107 -14.68 3.87 4.17
CA GLN A 107 -14.17 5.20 4.46
C GLN A 107 -12.86 5.47 3.72
N ASN A 108 -11.94 4.51 3.72
CA ASN A 108 -10.67 4.62 3.01
C ASN A 108 -10.90 4.70 1.51
N LEU A 109 -11.76 3.81 0.99
CA LEU A 109 -12.19 3.81 -0.41
C LEU A 109 -12.79 5.15 -0.85
N HIS A 110 -13.57 5.79 0.02
CA HIS A 110 -14.13 7.11 -0.24
C HIS A 110 -13.01 8.16 -0.41
N TYR A 111 -12.03 8.21 0.49
CA TYR A 111 -10.89 9.11 0.40
C TYR A 111 -10.00 8.80 -0.81
N LEU A 112 -9.70 7.52 -1.07
CA LEU A 112 -8.96 7.10 -2.25
C LEU A 112 -9.58 7.66 -3.53
N LYS A 113 -10.89 7.42 -3.73
CA LYS A 113 -11.63 7.93 -4.90
C LYS A 113 -11.64 9.45 -4.97
N GLN A 114 -11.73 10.16 -3.84
CA GLN A 114 -11.62 11.62 -3.82
C GLN A 114 -10.23 12.10 -4.23
N HIS A 115 -9.17 11.48 -3.71
CA HIS A 115 -7.79 11.85 -4.03
C HIS A 115 -7.48 11.63 -5.52
N LEU A 116 -7.96 10.54 -6.11
CA LEU A 116 -7.79 10.29 -7.55
C LEU A 116 -8.46 11.37 -8.38
N ARG A 117 -9.70 11.76 -8.05
CA ARG A 117 -10.41 12.85 -8.73
C ARG A 117 -9.72 14.21 -8.57
N LEU A 118 -9.30 14.56 -7.33
CA LEU A 118 -8.61 15.81 -7.03
C LEU A 118 -7.31 15.99 -7.83
N ASN A 119 -6.66 14.87 -8.16
CA ASN A 119 -5.38 14.84 -8.85
C ASN A 119 -5.48 14.46 -10.34
N HIS A 120 -6.71 14.25 -10.86
CA HIS A 120 -6.96 13.86 -12.25
C HIS A 120 -6.18 12.62 -12.69
N LEU A 121 -6.17 11.57 -11.83
CA LEU A 121 -5.47 10.32 -12.09
C LEU A 121 -6.42 9.31 -12.72
N GLU A 122 -6.25 9.04 -14.03
CA GLU A 122 -7.13 8.20 -14.83
C GLU A 122 -6.54 6.80 -15.09
N ASN A 123 -5.25 6.61 -14.78
CA ASN A 123 -4.54 5.35 -14.95
C ASN A 123 -4.67 4.39 -13.75
N VAL A 124 -5.69 4.59 -12.88
CA VAL A 124 -5.92 3.79 -11.67
C VAL A 124 -7.25 3.05 -11.78
N ILE A 125 -7.20 1.72 -11.60
CA ILE A 125 -8.35 0.84 -11.42
C ILE A 125 -8.54 0.64 -9.92
N VAL A 126 -9.72 0.93 -9.39
CA VAL A 126 -10.03 0.76 -7.96
C VAL A 126 -10.95 -0.44 -7.79
N ILE A 127 -10.53 -1.39 -6.95
CA ILE A 127 -11.27 -2.61 -6.60
C ILE A 127 -11.65 -2.55 -5.12
N ASP A 128 -12.95 -2.51 -4.84
CA ASP A 128 -13.55 -2.41 -3.51
C ASP A 128 -13.65 -3.79 -2.82
N ARG A 129 -12.55 -4.52 -2.81
CA ARG A 129 -12.47 -5.87 -2.23
C ARG A 129 -11.19 -6.06 -1.44
N ALA A 130 -11.23 -6.91 -0.42
CA ALA A 130 -10.04 -7.42 0.23
C ALA A 130 -9.39 -8.49 -0.66
N VAL A 131 -8.06 -8.49 -0.71
CA VAL A 131 -7.34 -9.57 -1.40
C VAL A 131 -7.18 -10.74 -0.44
N SER A 132 -7.47 -11.93 -0.93
CA SER A 132 -7.44 -13.19 -0.18
C SER A 132 -7.03 -14.35 -1.11
N ASP A 133 -7.02 -15.57 -0.60
CA ASP A 133 -6.77 -16.79 -1.36
C ASP A 133 -7.92 -17.16 -2.31
N SER A 134 -9.12 -16.66 -2.05
CA SER A 134 -10.34 -16.98 -2.80
C SER A 134 -11.35 -15.85 -2.78
N SER A 135 -12.25 -15.86 -3.79
CA SER A 135 -13.41 -14.97 -3.83
C SER A 135 -14.48 -15.41 -2.84
N GLY A 136 -15.06 -14.44 -2.11
CA GLY A 136 -16.07 -14.71 -1.10
C GLY A 136 -16.49 -13.45 -0.34
N VAL A 137 -16.93 -13.66 0.90
CA VAL A 137 -17.28 -12.62 1.86
C VAL A 137 -16.66 -12.98 3.21
N ILE A 138 -15.98 -12.04 3.82
CA ILE A 138 -15.36 -12.21 5.14
C ILE A 138 -15.82 -11.13 6.09
N GLN A 139 -15.70 -11.40 7.38
CA GLN A 139 -15.85 -10.38 8.40
C GLN A 139 -14.57 -9.58 8.54
N PHE A 140 -14.71 -8.28 8.65
CA PHE A 140 -13.63 -7.32 8.68
C PHE A 140 -13.82 -6.38 9.87
N ASN A 141 -12.79 -6.20 10.65
CA ASN A 141 -12.77 -5.23 11.71
C ASN A 141 -12.05 -3.99 11.24
N GLY A 142 -12.72 -2.85 11.27
CA GLY A 142 -12.15 -1.57 10.85
C GLY A 142 -12.49 -0.49 11.85
N SER A 143 -11.48 0.03 12.55
CA SER A 143 -11.61 1.24 13.34
C SER A 143 -10.72 2.34 12.77
N GLY A 144 -11.31 3.44 12.34
CA GLY A 144 -10.56 4.54 11.74
C GLY A 144 -9.97 4.19 10.37
N PHE A 145 -8.65 4.33 10.20
CA PHE A 145 -7.94 4.08 8.93
C PHE A 145 -7.26 2.72 8.86
N THR A 146 -7.32 1.92 9.92
CA THR A 146 -6.77 0.56 9.96
C THR A 146 -7.91 -0.44 9.93
N GLY A 147 -7.76 -1.49 9.14
CA GLY A 147 -8.75 -2.55 9.06
C GLY A 147 -8.08 -3.87 8.74
N HIS A 148 -8.54 -4.95 9.38
CA HIS A 148 -8.01 -6.29 9.21
C HIS A 148 -9.13 -7.32 9.18
N ILE A 149 -8.84 -8.47 8.62
CA ILE A 149 -9.73 -9.63 8.63
C ILE A 149 -9.89 -10.12 10.08
N SER A 150 -11.13 -10.26 10.54
CA SER A 150 -11.44 -10.72 11.89
C SER A 150 -12.76 -11.49 11.94
N SER A 151 -12.77 -12.62 12.60
CA SER A 151 -14.02 -13.41 12.82
C SER A 151 -15.06 -12.68 13.69
N GLN A 152 -14.68 -11.60 14.36
CA GLN A 152 -15.52 -10.75 15.18
C GLN A 152 -15.73 -9.36 14.57
N GLY A 153 -15.41 -9.18 13.30
CA GLY A 153 -15.54 -7.90 12.59
C GLY A 153 -17.01 -7.49 12.41
N GLU A 154 -17.29 -6.21 12.56
CA GLU A 154 -18.64 -5.64 12.38
C GLU A 154 -18.99 -5.42 10.90
N LEU A 155 -17.99 -5.35 10.02
CA LEU A 155 -18.17 -5.07 8.61
C LEU A 155 -18.00 -6.36 7.77
N GLN A 156 -18.92 -6.60 6.84
CA GLN A 156 -18.75 -7.63 5.81
C GLN A 156 -18.11 -7.01 4.57
N VAL A 157 -16.99 -7.58 4.13
CA VAL A 157 -16.32 -7.17 2.90
C VAL A 157 -16.20 -8.34 1.93
N LYS A 158 -16.26 -8.02 0.64
CA LYS A 158 -16.02 -9.01 -0.41
C LYS A 158 -14.53 -9.28 -0.53
N THR A 159 -14.17 -10.53 -0.79
CA THR A 159 -12.80 -10.93 -1.11
C THR A 159 -12.64 -11.27 -2.58
N VAL A 160 -11.39 -11.33 -3.02
CA VAL A 160 -11.01 -11.77 -4.36
C VAL A 160 -9.59 -12.33 -4.34
N SER A 161 -9.35 -13.33 -5.17
CA SER A 161 -8.02 -13.83 -5.47
C SER A 161 -7.43 -13.05 -6.66
N LEU A 162 -6.15 -12.73 -6.62
CA LEU A 162 -5.48 -12.05 -7.72
C LEU A 162 -5.38 -12.92 -8.96
N ASP A 163 -5.12 -14.22 -8.77
CA ASP A 163 -5.06 -15.19 -9.87
C ASP A 163 -6.40 -15.24 -10.62
N GLU A 164 -7.55 -15.24 -9.91
CA GLU A 164 -8.89 -15.22 -10.52
C GLU A 164 -9.13 -13.96 -11.35
N LEU A 165 -8.71 -12.79 -10.87
CA LEU A 165 -8.89 -11.53 -11.60
C LEU A 165 -8.09 -11.51 -12.91
N ILE A 166 -6.90 -12.10 -12.93
CA ILE A 166 -6.08 -12.20 -14.14
C ILE A 166 -6.65 -13.27 -15.09
N ASP A 167 -7.01 -14.43 -14.59
CA ASP A 167 -7.57 -15.53 -15.40
C ASP A 167 -8.87 -15.10 -16.09
N THR A 168 -9.66 -14.27 -15.41
CA THR A 168 -10.89 -13.68 -15.97
C THR A 168 -10.65 -12.38 -16.74
N LYS A 169 -9.40 -11.96 -16.93
CA LYS A 169 -8.98 -10.76 -17.68
C LYS A 169 -9.59 -9.44 -17.17
N GLN A 170 -9.91 -9.36 -15.89
CA GLN A 170 -10.44 -8.14 -15.28
C GLN A 170 -9.35 -7.11 -15.02
N ILE A 171 -8.10 -7.58 -14.78
CA ILE A 171 -6.93 -6.73 -14.57
C ILE A 171 -5.74 -7.26 -15.39
N PRO A 172 -4.82 -6.38 -15.83
CA PRO A 172 -3.60 -6.80 -16.52
C PRO A 172 -2.58 -7.39 -15.54
N PRO A 173 -1.67 -8.30 -15.98
CA PRO A 173 -0.63 -8.89 -15.12
C PRO A 173 0.33 -7.82 -14.55
N PRO A 174 0.73 -7.93 -13.26
CA PRO A 174 1.54 -6.92 -12.60
C PRO A 174 3.03 -7.07 -12.85
N ASN A 175 3.75 -5.95 -12.85
CA ASN A 175 5.20 -5.90 -12.74
C ASN A 175 5.65 -5.75 -11.28
N PHE A 176 4.78 -5.16 -10.44
CA PHE A 176 5.09 -4.85 -9.06
C PHE A 176 3.85 -5.03 -8.17
N LEU A 177 4.05 -5.64 -7.00
CA LEU A 177 3.05 -5.75 -5.94
C LEU A 177 3.51 -5.00 -4.70
N LYS A 178 2.71 -4.06 -4.18
CA LYS A 178 2.80 -3.61 -2.80
C LYS A 178 1.74 -4.35 -2.00
N ILE A 179 2.14 -4.97 -0.90
CA ILE A 179 1.25 -5.72 0.00
C ILE A 179 1.40 -5.16 1.41
N ASP A 180 0.31 -4.63 1.96
CA ASP A 180 0.25 -4.02 3.29
C ASP A 180 -1.21 -4.06 3.75
N ILE A 181 -1.66 -5.22 4.26
CA ILE A 181 -3.07 -5.58 4.46
C ILE A 181 -3.40 -6.13 5.85
N GLU A 182 -2.58 -5.74 6.84
CA GLU A 182 -2.88 -5.88 8.27
C GLU A 182 -3.18 -7.34 8.69
N GLY A 183 -2.31 -8.29 8.29
CA GLY A 183 -2.32 -9.69 8.76
C GLY A 183 -2.91 -10.71 7.78
N ALA A 184 -3.37 -10.30 6.59
CA ALA A 184 -3.88 -11.20 5.55
C ALA A 184 -2.85 -11.50 4.44
N GLU A 185 -1.57 -11.15 4.64
CA GLU A 185 -0.53 -11.19 3.63
C GLU A 185 -0.33 -12.60 3.07
N MET A 186 -0.35 -13.62 3.93
CA MET A 186 -0.20 -15.01 3.48
C MET A 186 -1.39 -15.48 2.63
N LEU A 187 -2.62 -15.03 2.94
CA LEU A 187 -3.79 -15.31 2.13
C LEU A 187 -3.68 -14.65 0.75
N ALA A 188 -3.24 -13.38 0.71
CA ALA A 188 -3.03 -12.67 -0.54
C ALA A 188 -1.96 -13.33 -1.42
N LEU A 189 -0.82 -13.73 -0.83
CA LEU A 189 0.23 -14.46 -1.55
C LEU A 189 -0.26 -15.81 -2.07
N SER A 190 -1.08 -16.53 -1.30
CA SER A 190 -1.70 -17.79 -1.72
C SER A 190 -2.65 -17.60 -2.91
N GLY A 191 -3.45 -16.51 -2.88
CA GLY A 191 -4.35 -16.15 -3.99
C GLY A 191 -3.66 -15.54 -5.21
N ALA A 192 -2.33 -15.35 -5.15
CA ALA A 192 -1.47 -14.87 -6.22
C ALA A 192 -0.45 -15.93 -6.69
N LYS A 193 -0.59 -17.19 -6.29
CA LYS A 193 0.41 -18.23 -6.53
C LYS A 193 0.77 -18.40 -8.01
N SER A 194 -0.19 -18.35 -8.91
CA SER A 194 0.03 -18.45 -10.36
C SER A 194 0.80 -17.22 -10.89
N ILE A 195 0.43 -16.02 -10.44
CA ILE A 195 1.12 -14.77 -10.75
C ILE A 195 2.58 -14.86 -10.31
N LEU A 196 2.81 -15.25 -9.06
CA LEU A 196 4.15 -15.32 -8.46
C LEU A 196 5.03 -16.35 -9.15
N SER A 197 4.45 -17.48 -9.60
CA SER A 197 5.19 -18.57 -10.24
C SER A 197 5.43 -18.38 -11.73
N LYS A 198 4.67 -17.50 -12.43
CA LYS A 198 4.72 -17.39 -13.90
C LYS A 198 5.12 -16.00 -14.38
N ILE A 199 4.73 -14.96 -13.63
CA ILE A 199 4.94 -13.55 -14.02
C ILE A 199 6.12 -12.94 -13.26
N HIS A 200 6.35 -13.43 -12.03
CA HIS A 200 7.47 -13.05 -11.17
C HIS A 200 7.57 -11.54 -10.90
N PRO A 201 6.48 -10.86 -10.46
CA PRO A 201 6.56 -9.44 -10.14
C PRO A 201 7.50 -9.19 -8.97
N THR A 202 8.14 -8.03 -8.92
CA THR A 202 8.81 -7.57 -7.70
C THR A 202 7.77 -7.26 -6.62
N ILE A 203 8.06 -7.61 -5.37
CA ILE A 203 7.11 -7.46 -4.26
C ILE A 203 7.72 -6.58 -3.18
N LEU A 204 6.99 -5.56 -2.76
CA LEU A 204 7.22 -4.82 -1.52
C LEU A 204 6.16 -5.28 -0.51
N LEU A 205 6.59 -6.01 0.52
CA LEU A 205 5.71 -6.66 1.48
C LEU A 205 5.95 -6.10 2.88
N ALA A 206 4.90 -5.57 3.49
CA ALA A 206 4.81 -5.32 4.92
C ALA A 206 4.02 -6.47 5.56
N THR A 207 4.54 -7.07 6.63
CA THR A 207 3.91 -8.20 7.34
C THR A 207 3.50 -7.79 8.74
N HIS A 208 2.35 -8.30 9.19
CA HIS A 208 1.77 -7.97 10.49
C HIS A 208 1.69 -9.23 11.37
N GLY A 209 2.74 -9.44 12.17
CA GLY A 209 2.92 -10.58 13.07
C GLY A 209 4.07 -11.50 12.67
N ILE A 210 4.76 -12.05 13.68
CA ILE A 210 5.96 -12.88 13.48
C ILE A 210 5.63 -14.14 12.68
N GLU A 211 4.56 -14.82 13.03
CA GLU A 211 4.14 -16.06 12.36
C GLU A 211 3.77 -15.80 10.88
N VAL A 212 3.03 -14.74 10.60
CA VAL A 212 2.68 -14.34 9.23
C VAL A 212 3.93 -13.99 8.43
N HIS A 213 4.89 -13.28 9.06
CA HIS A 213 6.17 -12.96 8.43
C HIS A 213 6.94 -14.22 8.02
N GLU A 214 7.11 -15.16 8.95
CA GLU A 214 7.81 -16.41 8.67
C GLU A 214 7.15 -17.22 7.56
N GLN A 215 5.83 -17.35 7.58
CA GLN A 215 5.07 -18.05 6.54
C GLN A 215 5.24 -17.40 5.17
N CYS A 216 5.13 -16.06 5.08
CA CYS A 216 5.33 -15.31 3.84
C CYS A 216 6.75 -15.48 3.30
N CYS A 217 7.77 -15.37 4.15
CA CYS A 217 9.16 -15.57 3.75
C CYS A 217 9.43 -16.98 3.22
N GLN A 218 8.95 -18.02 3.93
CA GLN A 218 9.07 -19.40 3.49
C GLN A 218 8.35 -19.65 2.16
N PHE A 219 7.15 -19.11 2.00
CA PHE A 219 6.38 -19.25 0.78
C PHE A 219 7.08 -18.60 -0.42
N LEU A 220 7.56 -17.35 -0.30
CA LEU A 220 8.27 -16.65 -1.37
C LEU A 220 9.60 -17.34 -1.72
N ASN A 221 10.38 -17.79 -0.72
CA ASN A 221 11.59 -18.56 -0.95
C ASN A 221 11.30 -19.88 -1.70
N SER A 222 10.19 -20.56 -1.38
CA SER A 222 9.79 -21.81 -2.06
C SER A 222 9.45 -21.60 -3.54
N LEU A 223 9.09 -20.37 -3.92
CA LEU A 223 8.82 -19.96 -5.31
C LEU A 223 10.07 -19.40 -6.01
N GLY A 224 11.24 -19.39 -5.37
CA GLY A 224 12.49 -18.91 -5.96
C GLY A 224 12.75 -17.41 -5.82
N TYR A 225 12.00 -16.71 -4.96
CA TYR A 225 12.29 -15.31 -4.68
C TYR A 225 13.47 -15.16 -3.72
N THR A 226 14.28 -14.14 -3.96
CA THR A 226 15.32 -13.66 -3.03
C THR A 226 14.75 -12.50 -2.22
N LEU A 227 14.90 -12.55 -0.91
CA LEU A 227 14.35 -11.57 0.02
C LEU A 227 15.45 -10.61 0.51
N GLN A 228 15.10 -9.33 0.62
CA GLN A 228 15.96 -8.28 1.18
C GLN A 228 15.13 -7.40 2.10
N THR A 229 15.72 -6.92 3.18
CA THR A 229 15.09 -5.95 4.07
C THR A 229 15.25 -4.53 3.52
N ILE A 230 14.33 -3.65 3.90
CA ILE A 230 14.35 -2.25 3.43
C ILE A 230 15.48 -1.46 4.09
N TYR A 231 15.79 -1.76 5.36
CA TYR A 231 16.72 -0.97 6.18
C TYR A 231 18.06 -1.67 6.45
N GLY A 232 18.26 -2.89 5.91
CA GLY A 232 19.51 -3.66 6.04
C GLY A 232 19.64 -4.47 7.32
N GLU A 233 18.56 -4.59 8.11
CA GLU A 233 18.46 -5.50 9.24
C GLU A 233 18.28 -6.96 8.78
N ASP A 234 18.40 -7.92 9.70
CA ASP A 234 18.11 -9.32 9.41
C ASP A 234 16.63 -9.51 9.06
N ILE A 235 16.34 -10.38 8.09
CA ILE A 235 14.97 -10.65 7.62
C ILE A 235 14.05 -11.04 8.78
N GLN A 236 14.53 -11.83 9.74
CA GLN A 236 13.74 -12.25 10.90
C GLN A 236 13.34 -11.11 11.84
N ASN A 237 14.05 -9.97 11.78
CA ASN A 237 13.81 -8.80 12.62
C ASN A 237 13.10 -7.68 11.88
N SER A 238 12.82 -7.87 10.58
CA SER A 238 12.13 -6.89 9.75
C SER A 238 10.68 -7.30 9.52
N ASN A 239 9.79 -6.34 9.53
CA ASN A 239 8.43 -6.54 9.06
C ASN A 239 8.21 -5.99 7.64
N GLU A 240 9.27 -5.46 7.00
CA GLU A 240 9.21 -4.90 5.66
C GLU A 240 10.33 -5.48 4.78
N ILE A 241 9.94 -6.20 3.76
CA ILE A 241 10.86 -6.87 2.85
C ILE A 241 10.54 -6.55 1.38
N ILE A 242 11.58 -6.65 0.56
CA ILE A 242 11.46 -6.65 -0.90
C ILE A 242 11.82 -8.05 -1.38
N ALA A 243 10.98 -8.62 -2.24
CA ALA A 243 11.22 -9.90 -2.86
C ALA A 243 11.44 -9.73 -4.36
N TYR A 244 12.56 -10.24 -4.84
CA TYR A 244 12.94 -10.25 -6.25
C TYR A 244 13.04 -11.68 -6.76
N PHE A 245 12.59 -11.92 -7.97
CA PHE A 245 12.83 -13.19 -8.64
C PHE A 245 14.13 -13.08 -9.45
N ASN A 246 15.10 -13.93 -9.10
CA ASN A 246 16.37 -14.07 -9.82
C ASN A 246 16.27 -15.36 -10.64
N GLY A 247 15.61 -15.29 -11.79
CA GLY A 247 15.53 -16.42 -12.73
C GLY A 247 16.84 -16.64 -13.50
#